data_f7fa6f2bca17db3e515527e2b9c7402e
#
_entry.id   f7fa6f2bca17db3e515527e2b9c7402e
#
_cell.length_a   1.000
_cell.length_b   1.000
_cell.length_c   1.000
_cell.angle_alpha   90.00
_cell.angle_beta   90.00
_cell.angle_gamma   90.00
#
_symmetry.space_group_name_H-M   'P 1'
#
loop_
_entity.id
_entity.type
_entity.pdbx_description
1 polymer ?
#
loop_
_entity_poly.entity_id
_entity_poly.type
_entity_poly.pdbx_seq_one_letter_code
_entity_poly.pdbx_strand_id
1 'polypeptide(L)'
;MNAVREITDAEFETEVLASDLPVLVEFWAQWCGPCHQLAPIVEKIAEERTATVRVVKINSDENPLVSARYRVLGLPTMLLFDGGEPVLQLTGARPKSAIERELDKVLAPA
;
A
#
# COMPACT_ATOMS: atom_id res chain seq x y z
N MET A 1 9.22 15.78 -2.32
CA MET A 1 9.19 14.72 -3.34
C MET A 1 8.39 13.54 -2.82
N ASN A 2 7.58 12.95 -3.68
CA ASN A 2 6.73 11.84 -3.28
C ASN A 2 7.44 10.52 -3.48
N ALA A 3 7.65 9.78 -2.40
CA ALA A 3 8.23 8.44 -2.44
C ALA A 3 7.15 7.40 -2.78
N VAL A 4 5.88 7.73 -2.58
CA VAL A 4 4.75 6.85 -2.90
C VAL A 4 4.26 7.19 -4.31
N ARG A 5 4.34 6.20 -5.21
CA ARG A 5 3.88 6.39 -6.58
C ARG A 5 2.40 6.03 -6.69
N GLU A 6 1.63 6.86 -7.37
CA GLU A 6 0.24 6.55 -7.69
C GLU A 6 0.19 5.65 -8.93
N ILE A 7 -0.57 4.54 -8.84
CA ILE A 7 -0.72 3.61 -9.96
C ILE A 7 -2.19 3.44 -10.32
N THR A 8 -2.42 2.85 -11.47
CA THR A 8 -3.76 2.57 -12.00
C THR A 8 -4.01 1.06 -12.04
N ASP A 9 -5.28 0.68 -12.28
CA ASP A 9 -5.64 -0.73 -12.51
C ASP A 9 -4.77 -1.36 -13.60
N ALA A 10 -4.51 -0.62 -14.69
CA ALA A 10 -3.72 -1.13 -15.81
C ALA A 10 -2.26 -1.38 -15.45
N GLU A 11 -1.73 -0.65 -14.48
CA GLU A 11 -0.33 -0.76 -14.06
C GLU A 11 -0.11 -1.79 -12.95
N PHE A 12 -1.19 -2.30 -12.35
CA PHE A 12 -1.09 -3.12 -11.15
C PHE A 12 -0.24 -4.37 -11.37
N GLU A 13 -0.43 -5.06 -12.48
CA GLU A 13 0.30 -6.30 -12.74
C GLU A 13 1.80 -6.07 -12.82
N THR A 14 2.23 -5.07 -13.57
CA THR A 14 3.65 -4.78 -13.74
C THR A 14 4.28 -4.16 -12.50
N GLU A 15 3.57 -3.26 -11.83
CA GLU A 15 4.13 -2.51 -10.71
C GLU A 15 4.07 -3.26 -9.39
N VAL A 16 3.11 -4.17 -9.23
CA VAL A 16 2.90 -4.89 -7.98
C VAL A 16 3.17 -6.38 -8.12
N LEU A 17 2.45 -7.05 -9.01
CA LEU A 17 2.52 -8.52 -9.08
C LEU A 17 3.85 -9.02 -9.61
N ALA A 18 4.48 -8.29 -10.53
CA ALA A 18 5.77 -8.65 -11.12
C ALA A 18 6.96 -8.01 -10.41
N SER A 19 6.75 -7.35 -9.29
CA SER A 19 7.82 -6.65 -8.57
C SER A 19 8.80 -7.62 -7.92
N ASP A 20 10.09 -7.27 -8.00
CA ASP A 20 11.16 -8.03 -7.32
C ASP A 20 11.18 -7.79 -5.81
N LEU A 21 10.67 -6.65 -5.37
CA LEU A 21 10.55 -6.31 -3.95
C LEU A 21 9.11 -6.50 -3.49
N PRO A 22 8.88 -6.76 -2.21
CA PRO A 22 7.53 -6.65 -1.65
C PRO A 22 6.96 -5.26 -1.91
N VAL A 23 5.65 -5.19 -2.15
CA VAL A 23 4.98 -3.93 -2.47
C VAL A 23 3.84 -3.69 -1.49
N LEU A 24 3.88 -2.56 -0.82
CA LEU A 24 2.78 -2.09 0.02
C LEU A 24 1.88 -1.22 -0.84
N VAL A 25 0.62 -1.62 -0.98
CA VAL A 25 -0.37 -0.90 -1.79
C VAL A 25 -1.37 -0.24 -0.85
N GLU A 26 -1.46 1.08 -0.91
CA GLU A 26 -2.46 1.84 -0.16
C GLU A 26 -3.66 2.13 -1.07
N PHE A 27 -4.84 1.68 -0.66
CA PHE A 27 -6.10 2.00 -1.34
C PHE A 27 -6.72 3.21 -0.67
N TRP A 28 -7.05 4.22 -1.46
CA TRP A 28 -7.55 5.50 -0.94
C TRP A 28 -8.61 6.10 -1.87
N ALA A 29 -9.26 7.17 -1.43
CA ALA A 29 -10.19 7.95 -2.26
C ALA A 29 -10.13 9.41 -1.82
N GLN A 30 -10.49 10.30 -2.74
CA GLN A 30 -10.44 11.75 -2.52
C GLN A 30 -11.31 12.18 -1.33
N TRP A 31 -12.47 11.57 -1.17
CA TRP A 31 -13.43 11.91 -0.11
C TRP A 31 -13.07 11.36 1.27
N CYS A 32 -12.07 10.52 1.36
CA CYS A 32 -11.76 9.76 2.57
C CYS A 32 -10.84 10.58 3.50
N GLY A 33 -11.39 11.15 4.57
CA GLY A 33 -10.63 11.90 5.55
C GLY A 33 -9.49 11.11 6.20
N PRO A 34 -9.75 9.89 6.71
CA PRO A 34 -8.68 9.06 7.28
C PRO A 34 -7.58 8.72 6.30
N CYS A 35 -7.89 8.62 5.00
CA CYS A 35 -6.87 8.40 3.96
C CYS A 35 -5.88 9.57 3.91
N HIS A 36 -6.39 10.80 4.01
CA HIS A 36 -5.55 11.99 3.98
C HIS A 36 -4.69 12.10 5.24
N GLN A 37 -5.19 11.63 6.38
CA GLN A 37 -4.42 11.58 7.61
C GLN A 37 -3.29 10.54 7.52
N LEU A 38 -3.53 9.44 6.84
CA LEU A 38 -2.56 8.36 6.68
C LEU A 38 -1.47 8.71 5.65
N ALA A 39 -1.79 9.54 4.67
CA ALA A 39 -0.90 9.83 3.54
C ALA A 39 0.53 10.23 3.95
N PRO A 40 0.74 11.20 4.87
CA PRO A 40 2.11 11.56 5.26
C PRO A 40 2.84 10.43 6.00
N ILE A 41 2.11 9.57 6.70
CA ILE A 41 2.70 8.43 7.40
C ILE A 41 3.22 7.42 6.39
N VAL A 42 2.42 7.09 5.39
CA VAL A 42 2.80 6.15 4.33
C VAL A 42 3.98 6.70 3.51
N GLU A 43 3.96 8.00 3.24
CA GLU A 43 5.07 8.65 2.55
C GLU A 43 6.38 8.50 3.33
N LYS A 44 6.33 8.67 4.65
CA LYS A 44 7.50 8.53 5.51
C LYS A 44 8.03 7.09 5.52
N ILE A 45 7.14 6.12 5.60
CA ILE A 45 7.50 4.70 5.53
C ILE A 45 8.19 4.40 4.20
N ALA A 46 7.64 4.92 3.10
CA ALA A 46 8.22 4.73 1.78
C ALA A 46 9.63 5.29 1.68
N GLU A 47 9.85 6.49 2.24
CA GLU A 47 11.18 7.11 2.25
C GLU A 47 12.20 6.29 3.05
N GLU A 48 11.78 5.75 4.19
CA GLU A 48 12.67 5.07 5.12
C GLU A 48 12.96 3.62 4.74
N ARG A 49 12.11 2.99 3.92
CA ARG A 49 12.22 1.57 3.60
C ARG A 49 12.44 1.27 2.12
N THR A 50 12.99 2.21 1.38
CA THR A 50 13.17 2.08 -0.08
C THR A 50 13.95 0.84 -0.48
N ALA A 51 14.85 0.34 0.35
CA ALA A 51 15.66 -0.83 0.02
C ALA A 51 14.93 -2.15 0.22
N THR A 52 13.84 -2.17 1.00
CA THR A 52 13.20 -3.43 1.41
C THR A 52 11.76 -3.56 0.94
N VAL A 53 11.08 -2.45 0.70
CA VAL A 53 9.68 -2.46 0.27
C VAL A 53 9.42 -1.30 -0.69
N ARG A 54 8.63 -1.59 -1.71
CA ARG A 54 8.13 -0.57 -2.63
C ARG A 54 6.76 -0.15 -2.13
N VAL A 55 6.47 1.15 -2.15
CA VAL A 55 5.16 1.64 -1.70
C VAL A 55 4.47 2.38 -2.85
N VAL A 56 3.25 1.96 -3.14
CA VAL A 56 2.40 2.58 -4.17
C VAL A 56 1.03 2.85 -3.59
N LYS A 57 0.27 3.70 -4.24
CA LYS A 57 -1.12 3.95 -3.87
C LYS A 57 -2.02 3.90 -5.09
N ILE A 58 -3.28 3.54 -4.88
CA ILE A 58 -4.27 3.43 -5.95
C ILE A 58 -5.58 4.07 -5.48
N ASN A 59 -6.12 4.96 -6.30
CA ASN A 59 -7.40 5.59 -6.03
C ASN A 59 -8.53 4.62 -6.39
N SER A 60 -9.24 4.12 -5.39
CA SER A 60 -10.25 3.07 -5.59
C SER A 60 -11.45 3.53 -6.40
N ASP A 61 -11.80 4.82 -6.35
CA ASP A 61 -12.92 5.33 -7.13
C ASP A 61 -12.60 5.37 -8.62
N GLU A 62 -11.37 5.73 -8.96
CA GLU A 62 -10.93 5.80 -10.35
C GLU A 62 -10.44 4.45 -10.88
N ASN A 63 -10.10 3.53 -9.98
CA ASN A 63 -9.51 2.24 -10.31
C ASN A 63 -10.21 1.14 -9.51
N PRO A 64 -11.47 0.80 -9.86
CA PRO A 64 -12.27 -0.12 -9.07
C PRO A 64 -11.92 -1.60 -9.25
N LEU A 65 -11.16 -1.98 -10.28
CA LEU A 65 -10.93 -3.39 -10.59
C LEU A 65 -10.07 -4.09 -9.55
N VAL A 66 -8.94 -3.47 -9.15
CA VAL A 66 -8.05 -4.06 -8.16
C VAL A 66 -8.74 -4.13 -6.80
N SER A 67 -9.45 -3.07 -6.42
CA SER A 67 -10.21 -3.05 -5.16
C SER A 67 -11.22 -4.19 -5.09
N ALA A 68 -11.95 -4.42 -6.19
CA ALA A 68 -12.92 -5.52 -6.25
C ALA A 68 -12.24 -6.89 -6.19
N ARG A 69 -11.13 -7.03 -6.91
CA ARG A 69 -10.37 -8.29 -6.98
C ARG A 69 -9.93 -8.75 -5.60
N TYR A 70 -9.45 -7.84 -4.76
CA TYR A 70 -8.94 -8.16 -3.43
C TYR A 70 -9.92 -7.84 -2.32
N ARG A 71 -11.18 -7.55 -2.65
CA ARG A 71 -12.27 -7.31 -1.71
C ARG A 71 -11.94 -6.20 -0.70
N VAL A 72 -11.44 -5.10 -1.22
CA VAL A 72 -11.19 -3.91 -0.42
C VAL A 72 -12.52 -3.21 -0.19
N LEU A 73 -13.07 -3.33 1.02
CA LEU A 73 -14.41 -2.84 1.34
C LEU A 73 -14.41 -1.52 2.10
N GLY A 74 -13.31 -1.17 2.73
CA GLY A 74 -13.20 0.07 3.47
C GLY A 74 -11.90 0.79 3.16
N LEU A 75 -11.86 2.11 3.40
CA LEU A 75 -10.69 2.93 3.14
C LEU A 75 -10.26 3.68 4.39
N PRO A 76 -8.97 3.90 4.61
CA PRO A 76 -7.88 3.34 3.81
C PRO A 76 -7.69 1.85 4.10
N THR A 77 -7.19 1.13 3.12
CA THR A 77 -6.74 -0.26 3.30
C THR A 77 -5.33 -0.35 2.71
N MET A 78 -4.45 -1.04 3.40
CA MET A 78 -3.12 -1.35 2.90
C MET A 78 -2.98 -2.85 2.73
N LEU A 79 -2.52 -3.28 1.56
CA LEU A 79 -2.19 -4.68 1.29
C LEU A 79 -0.71 -4.77 0.99
N LEU A 80 -0.02 -5.71 1.62
CA LEU A 80 1.37 -6.00 1.31
C LEU A 80 1.42 -7.23 0.42
N PHE A 81 2.04 -7.09 -0.75
CA PHE A 81 2.23 -8.18 -1.71
C PHE A 81 3.69 -8.61 -1.68
N ASP A 82 3.92 -9.90 -1.67
CA ASP A 82 5.26 -10.48 -1.75
C ASP A 82 5.23 -11.61 -2.77
N GLY A 83 6.03 -11.46 -3.84
CA GLY A 83 6.02 -12.43 -4.92
C GLY A 83 4.68 -12.53 -5.62
N GLY A 84 3.92 -11.45 -5.67
CA GLY A 84 2.61 -11.41 -6.31
C GLY A 84 1.46 -11.89 -5.43
N GLU A 85 1.73 -12.27 -4.18
CA GLU A 85 0.71 -12.76 -3.25
C GLU A 85 0.46 -11.77 -2.12
N PRO A 86 -0.81 -11.51 -1.75
CA PRO A 86 -1.09 -10.67 -0.60
C PRO A 86 -0.76 -11.42 0.69
N VAL A 87 0.11 -10.84 1.51
CA VAL A 87 0.58 -11.47 2.75
C VAL A 87 0.17 -10.72 4.01
N LEU A 88 -0.35 -9.49 3.88
CA LEU A 88 -0.75 -8.68 5.01
C LEU A 88 -1.85 -7.72 4.58
N GLN A 89 -2.86 -7.55 5.42
CA GLN A 89 -3.90 -6.54 5.21
C GLN A 89 -4.07 -5.71 6.47
N LEU A 90 -4.02 -4.38 6.31
CA LEU A 90 -4.26 -3.43 7.40
C LEU A 90 -5.39 -2.50 6.95
N THR A 91 -6.47 -2.45 7.73
CA THR A 91 -7.64 -1.62 7.43
C THR A 91 -7.71 -0.46 8.42
N GLY A 92 -7.99 0.74 7.91
CA GLY A 92 -8.11 1.95 8.70
C GLY A 92 -6.79 2.66 8.89
N ALA A 93 -6.87 3.94 9.30
CA ALA A 93 -5.69 4.74 9.59
C ALA A 93 -5.07 4.26 10.91
N ARG A 94 -3.75 4.17 10.92
CA ARG A 94 -2.99 3.65 12.07
C ARG A 94 -1.74 4.50 12.29
N PRO A 95 -1.22 4.55 13.53
CA PRO A 95 0.07 5.19 13.77
C PRO A 95 1.19 4.48 12.98
N LYS A 96 2.20 5.24 12.62
CA LYS A 96 3.36 4.73 11.88
C LYS A 96 3.98 3.50 12.56
N SER A 97 4.16 3.57 13.89
CA SER A 97 4.76 2.47 14.66
C SER A 97 3.95 1.18 14.55
N ALA A 98 2.62 1.28 14.51
CA ALA A 98 1.76 0.10 14.38
C ALA A 98 1.90 -0.54 13.00
N ILE A 99 1.97 0.28 11.96
CA ILE A 99 2.18 -0.22 10.59
C ILE A 99 3.54 -0.89 10.49
N GLU A 100 4.57 -0.24 11.01
CA GLU A 100 5.93 -0.78 10.95
C GLU A 100 6.07 -2.10 11.70
N ARG A 101 5.37 -2.23 12.82
CA ARG A 101 5.37 -3.48 13.58
C ARG A 101 4.78 -4.64 12.77
N GLU A 102 3.70 -4.37 12.04
CA GLU A 102 3.09 -5.40 11.19
C GLU A 102 3.99 -5.72 9.98
N LEU A 103 4.60 -4.73 9.37
CA LEU A 103 5.54 -4.96 8.28
C LEU A 103 6.74 -5.80 8.72
N ASP A 104 7.26 -5.51 9.91
CA ASP A 104 8.43 -6.23 10.42
C ASP A 104 8.16 -7.71 10.69
N LYS A 105 6.90 -8.08 10.92
CA LYS A 105 6.52 -9.49 11.11
C LYS A 105 6.59 -10.31 9.84
N VAL A 106 6.41 -9.69 8.67
CA VAL A 106 6.32 -10.39 7.39
C VAL A 106 7.44 -10.08 6.43
N LEU A 107 8.14 -8.95 6.58
CA LEU A 107 9.26 -8.62 5.73
C LEU A 107 10.54 -9.25 6.29
N ALA A 108 11.39 -9.74 5.38
CA ALA A 108 12.68 -10.26 5.77
C ALA A 108 13.53 -9.13 6.36
N PRO A 109 14.39 -9.41 7.35
CA PRO A 109 15.34 -8.42 7.84
C PRO A 109 16.25 -7.96 6.71
N ALA A 110 16.60 -6.68 6.75
CA ALA A 110 17.51 -6.10 5.77
C ALA A 110 18.92 -6.68 5.89
#